data_20b8c99e9c478d908cfb4ab17e71a0ac
#
_entry.id   20b8c99e9c478d908cfb4ab17e71a0ac
#
_cell.length_a   1.000
_cell.length_b   1.000
_cell.length_c   1.000
_cell.angle_alpha   90.00
_cell.angle_beta   90.00
_cell.angle_gamma   90.00
#
_symmetry.space_group_name_H-M   'P 1'
#
loop_
_entity.id
_entity.type
_entity.pdbx_description
1 polymer ?
#
loop_
_entity_poly.entity_id
_entity_poly.type
_entity_poly.pdbx_seq_one_letter_code
_entity_poly.pdbx_strand_id
1 'polypeptide(L)'
;MKTTAFISALLACAAFLPAIGKGHDKSAGWSLEDSVLANVLDSQLDCGAWAKNIDKRKPFDESRRAKIAAAKGDAESATIDNNATTTEIRYLLRHHREKGDAASLKAAEKGIDWLLSTQLSNGGWAQFPHRTKGYWTQITFNDNAMRNVLELMRDIADGVDGMDAVGAERRAKCRRALEKGIDCVLRCQIRVNGKPTVWCQQHDRETLKPTGGRAYELASFCSQESADIVQFLMTLDNPSPEVAASIEGAVLWFKKTRLPDGKWARFYDLVECKPFFCDRDGIPKRDISEIDRERSKGYAWFGTKGADVLKKYEKWRKR
;
A
#
# COMPACT_ATOMS: atom_id res chain seq x y z
N MET A 1 -8.35 -19.88 -67.73
CA MET A 1 -8.01 -18.84 -66.69
C MET A 1 -8.83 -19.16 -65.47
N LYS A 2 -8.22 -19.73 -64.44
CA LYS A 2 -8.88 -20.06 -63.16
C LYS A 2 -8.29 -19.12 -62.11
N THR A 3 -9.09 -18.22 -61.58
CA THR A 3 -8.74 -17.27 -60.55
C THR A 3 -8.96 -17.92 -59.19
N THR A 4 -7.86 -18.16 -58.44
CA THR A 4 -7.89 -18.72 -57.11
C THR A 4 -7.94 -17.57 -56.10
N ALA A 5 -9.04 -17.47 -55.37
CA ALA A 5 -9.18 -16.49 -54.28
C ALA A 5 -8.51 -17.03 -53.00
N PHE A 6 -7.52 -16.30 -52.47
CA PHE A 6 -6.93 -16.54 -51.16
C PHE A 6 -7.82 -15.93 -50.09
N ILE A 7 -8.41 -16.77 -49.25
CA ILE A 7 -9.10 -16.36 -48.02
C ILE A 7 -8.05 -16.33 -46.91
N SER A 8 -7.66 -15.11 -46.48
CA SER A 8 -6.83 -14.92 -45.26
C SER A 8 -7.71 -15.08 -44.03
N ALA A 9 -7.54 -16.17 -43.31
CA ALA A 9 -8.11 -16.35 -41.98
C ALA A 9 -7.29 -15.55 -40.96
N LEU A 10 -7.83 -14.43 -40.43
CA LEU A 10 -7.31 -13.80 -39.25
C LEU A 10 -7.62 -14.69 -38.03
N LEU A 11 -6.61 -15.38 -37.51
CA LEU A 11 -6.66 -15.95 -36.17
C LEU A 11 -6.62 -14.81 -35.13
N ALA A 12 -7.75 -14.53 -34.50
CA ALA A 12 -7.79 -13.72 -33.30
C ALA A 12 -7.17 -14.54 -32.15
N CYS A 13 -5.91 -14.26 -31.83
CA CYS A 13 -5.30 -14.72 -30.60
C CYS A 13 -5.98 -13.97 -29.44
N ALA A 14 -6.99 -14.58 -28.81
CA ALA A 14 -7.47 -14.16 -27.51
C ALA A 14 -6.36 -14.46 -26.49
N ALA A 15 -5.59 -13.46 -26.16
CA ALA A 15 -4.65 -13.53 -25.05
C ALA A 15 -5.45 -13.74 -23.76
N PHE A 16 -5.39 -14.97 -23.24
CA PHE A 16 -5.81 -15.27 -21.87
C PHE A 16 -4.89 -14.48 -20.94
N LEU A 17 -5.34 -13.29 -20.52
CA LEU A 17 -4.72 -12.60 -19.40
C LEU A 17 -4.96 -13.44 -18.14
N PRO A 18 -3.92 -13.90 -17.44
CA PRO A 18 -4.11 -14.59 -16.17
C PRO A 18 -4.82 -13.62 -15.22
N ALA A 19 -5.79 -14.12 -14.45
CA ALA A 19 -6.49 -13.35 -13.43
C ALA A 19 -5.45 -12.81 -12.44
N ILE A 20 -5.07 -11.55 -12.60
CA ILE A 20 -4.20 -10.82 -11.69
C ILE A 20 -4.91 -10.85 -10.33
N GLY A 21 -4.23 -11.37 -9.33
CA GLY A 21 -4.79 -11.47 -7.98
C GLY A 21 -5.36 -10.13 -7.56
N LYS A 22 -6.67 -10.09 -7.26
CA LYS A 22 -7.36 -8.87 -6.83
C LYS A 22 -6.58 -8.25 -5.67
N GLY A 23 -6.05 -7.04 -5.88
CA GLY A 23 -5.38 -6.25 -4.85
C GLY A 23 -6.29 -6.07 -3.62
N HIS A 24 -5.76 -5.54 -2.54
CA HIS A 24 -6.53 -5.31 -1.30
C HIS A 24 -7.52 -4.15 -1.47
N ASP A 25 -8.50 -4.34 -2.39
CA ASP A 25 -9.57 -3.36 -2.59
C ASP A 25 -10.54 -3.36 -1.40
N LYS A 26 -10.33 -2.44 -0.48
CA LYS A 26 -11.21 -2.22 0.69
C LYS A 26 -12.57 -1.66 0.29
N SER A 27 -12.72 -1.14 -0.92
CA SER A 27 -14.01 -0.65 -1.41
C SER A 27 -14.91 -1.74 -2.00
N ALA A 28 -14.39 -2.95 -2.24
CA ALA A 28 -15.12 -4.01 -2.95
C ALA A 28 -16.49 -4.35 -2.34
N GLY A 29 -16.64 -4.19 -1.02
CA GLY A 29 -17.92 -4.39 -0.32
C GLY A 29 -18.77 -3.12 -0.13
N TRP A 30 -18.37 -1.98 -0.69
CA TRP A 30 -19.16 -0.74 -0.56
C TRP A 30 -20.33 -0.75 -1.56
N SER A 31 -21.51 -0.32 -1.09
CA SER A 31 -22.69 -0.13 -1.97
C SER A 31 -22.41 0.94 -3.03
N LEU A 32 -22.99 0.76 -4.22
CA LEU A 32 -22.99 1.77 -5.31
C LEU A 32 -24.24 2.65 -5.27
N GLU A 33 -24.84 2.82 -4.09
CA GLU A 33 -25.97 3.72 -3.91
C GLU A 33 -25.53 5.18 -3.89
N ASP A 34 -26.43 6.07 -4.34
CA ASP A 34 -26.16 7.52 -4.43
C ASP A 34 -25.77 8.13 -3.09
N SER A 35 -26.28 7.60 -1.97
CA SER A 35 -25.95 8.05 -0.63
C SER A 35 -24.48 7.81 -0.26
N VAL A 36 -23.90 6.67 -0.66
CA VAL A 36 -22.50 6.36 -0.44
C VAL A 36 -21.63 7.20 -1.37
N LEU A 37 -22.02 7.33 -2.65
CA LEU A 37 -21.32 8.20 -3.59
C LEU A 37 -21.27 9.64 -3.07
N ALA A 38 -22.41 10.20 -2.66
CA ALA A 38 -22.49 11.55 -2.11
C ALA A 38 -21.52 11.74 -0.93
N ASN A 39 -21.47 10.77 0.01
CA ASN A 39 -20.54 10.81 1.13
C ASN A 39 -19.06 10.78 0.71
N VAL A 40 -18.73 10.01 -0.33
CA VAL A 40 -17.37 9.96 -0.87
C VAL A 40 -17.00 11.29 -1.52
N LEU A 41 -17.87 11.84 -2.35
CA LEU A 41 -17.66 13.14 -3.03
C LEU A 41 -17.62 14.30 -2.02
N ASP A 42 -18.57 14.32 -1.08
CA ASP A 42 -18.62 15.34 -0.03
C ASP A 42 -17.38 15.37 0.85
N SER A 43 -16.77 14.20 1.12
CA SER A 43 -15.59 14.09 1.98
C SER A 43 -14.25 14.25 1.24
N GLN A 44 -14.23 14.44 -0.08
CA GLN A 44 -13.02 14.75 -0.82
C GLN A 44 -12.50 16.15 -0.46
N LEU A 45 -11.26 16.25 -0.03
CA LEU A 45 -10.59 17.52 0.29
C LEU A 45 -10.28 18.32 -0.99
N ASP A 46 -10.10 19.62 -0.85
CA ASP A 46 -9.77 20.50 -1.98
C ASP A 46 -8.47 20.12 -2.70
N CYS A 47 -7.52 19.50 -1.99
CA CYS A 47 -6.31 18.96 -2.59
C CYS A 47 -6.53 17.70 -3.44
N GLY A 48 -7.69 17.03 -3.33
CA GLY A 48 -8.03 15.82 -4.09
C GLY A 48 -8.01 14.53 -3.30
N ALA A 49 -7.38 14.49 -2.13
CA ALA A 49 -7.31 13.32 -1.26
C ALA A 49 -8.48 13.23 -0.28
N TRP A 50 -8.42 12.25 0.60
CA TRP A 50 -9.38 12.05 1.70
C TRP A 50 -8.68 11.94 3.05
N ALA A 51 -9.36 12.40 4.09
CA ALA A 51 -8.99 12.15 5.48
C ALA A 51 -9.36 10.72 5.88
N LYS A 52 -8.56 10.13 6.80
CA LYS A 52 -8.82 8.79 7.34
C LYS A 52 -9.96 8.78 8.37
N ASN A 53 -10.44 7.56 8.69
CA ASN A 53 -11.39 7.28 9.77
C ASN A 53 -12.79 7.91 9.56
N ILE A 54 -13.18 8.20 8.32
CA ILE A 54 -14.53 8.61 7.97
C ILE A 54 -15.23 7.41 7.33
N ASP A 55 -16.21 6.82 8.02
CA ASP A 55 -17.03 5.74 7.46
C ASP A 55 -18.09 6.33 6.50
N LYS A 56 -17.79 6.27 5.22
CA LYS A 56 -18.61 6.81 4.13
C LYS A 56 -19.78 5.90 3.75
N ARG A 57 -19.84 4.69 4.28
CA ARG A 57 -20.92 3.72 4.04
C ARG A 57 -22.17 4.03 4.86
N LYS A 58 -22.06 4.86 5.90
CA LYS A 58 -23.17 5.27 6.77
C LYS A 58 -23.65 6.67 6.39
N PRO A 59 -24.96 6.93 6.47
CA PRO A 59 -25.47 8.26 6.23
C PRO A 59 -24.79 9.32 7.10
N PHE A 60 -24.48 10.46 6.53
CA PHE A 60 -23.99 11.62 7.27
C PHE A 60 -25.18 12.46 7.74
N ASP A 61 -25.27 12.68 9.04
CA ASP A 61 -26.17 13.68 9.61
C ASP A 61 -25.70 15.11 9.28
N GLU A 62 -26.53 16.09 9.58
CA GLU A 62 -26.24 17.49 9.29
C GLU A 62 -24.96 17.99 10.00
N SER A 63 -24.77 17.64 11.27
CA SER A 63 -23.56 17.99 12.04
C SER A 63 -22.30 17.44 11.40
N ARG A 64 -22.33 16.19 10.94
CA ARG A 64 -21.20 15.56 10.27
C ARG A 64 -20.91 16.19 8.91
N ARG A 65 -21.97 16.50 8.12
CA ARG A 65 -21.83 17.22 6.84
C ARG A 65 -21.19 18.59 7.04
N ALA A 66 -21.62 19.34 8.05
CA ALA A 66 -21.06 20.64 8.38
C ALA A 66 -19.55 20.55 8.75
N LYS A 67 -19.18 19.56 9.54
CA LYS A 67 -17.76 19.31 9.91
C LYS A 67 -16.90 18.94 8.70
N ILE A 68 -17.43 18.09 7.81
CA ILE A 68 -16.75 17.69 6.57
C ILE A 68 -16.58 18.90 5.65
N ALA A 69 -17.62 19.72 5.49
CA ALA A 69 -17.55 20.92 4.68
C ALA A 69 -16.53 21.94 5.22
N ALA A 70 -16.48 22.12 6.54
CA ALA A 70 -15.50 23.00 7.19
C ALA A 70 -14.05 22.51 7.04
N ALA A 71 -13.84 21.20 6.89
CA ALA A 71 -12.52 20.59 6.75
C ALA A 71 -12.01 20.50 5.30
N LYS A 72 -12.78 20.94 4.29
CA LYS A 72 -12.42 20.82 2.87
C LYS A 72 -11.02 21.37 2.53
N GLY A 73 -10.65 22.49 3.09
CA GLY A 73 -9.36 23.14 2.88
C GLY A 73 -8.21 22.58 3.73
N ASP A 74 -8.47 21.62 4.63
CA ASP A 74 -7.43 21.06 5.52
C ASP A 74 -6.57 20.02 4.78
N ALA A 75 -5.58 20.48 4.05
CA ALA A 75 -4.66 19.60 3.35
C ALA A 75 -3.81 18.72 4.30
N GLU A 76 -3.58 19.14 5.56
CA GLU A 76 -2.80 18.35 6.53
C GLU A 76 -3.51 17.07 6.99
N SER A 77 -4.83 16.99 6.81
CA SER A 77 -5.60 15.78 7.06
C SER A 77 -5.58 14.78 5.90
N ALA A 78 -5.12 15.20 4.72
CA ALA A 78 -4.97 14.35 3.55
C ALA A 78 -3.93 13.24 3.79
N THR A 79 -4.29 11.98 3.51
CA THR A 79 -3.43 10.85 3.91
C THR A 79 -3.62 9.61 3.07
N ILE A 80 -2.59 8.75 3.07
CA ILE A 80 -2.65 7.36 2.56
C ILE A 80 -2.80 6.34 3.70
N ASP A 81 -2.91 6.80 4.95
CA ASP A 81 -3.03 5.95 6.13
C ASP A 81 -4.41 5.30 6.24
N ASN A 82 -4.49 4.13 6.88
CA ASN A 82 -5.74 3.37 7.07
C ASN A 82 -6.53 3.16 5.78
N ASN A 83 -5.84 2.99 4.65
CA ASN A 83 -6.39 2.84 3.30
C ASN A 83 -7.15 4.08 2.77
N ALA A 84 -7.06 5.24 3.43
CA ALA A 84 -7.65 6.46 2.92
C ALA A 84 -7.05 6.85 1.57
N THR A 85 -7.77 7.60 0.79
CA THR A 85 -7.47 8.02 -0.58
C THR A 85 -7.46 6.85 -1.58
N THR A 86 -6.74 5.77 -1.32
CA THR A 86 -6.69 4.62 -2.25
C THR A 86 -8.03 3.87 -2.33
N THR A 87 -8.74 3.74 -1.22
CA THR A 87 -10.07 3.11 -1.18
C THR A 87 -11.11 3.94 -1.93
N GLU A 88 -11.12 5.24 -1.72
CA GLU A 88 -12.06 6.15 -2.36
C GLU A 88 -11.84 6.22 -3.88
N ILE A 89 -10.59 6.28 -4.34
CA ILE A 89 -10.27 6.23 -5.77
C ILE A 89 -10.78 4.93 -6.39
N ARG A 90 -10.54 3.77 -5.79
CA ARG A 90 -11.03 2.47 -6.28
C ARG A 90 -12.56 2.43 -6.33
N TYR A 91 -13.22 2.92 -5.27
CA TYR A 91 -14.67 3.03 -5.23
C TYR A 91 -15.22 3.87 -6.39
N LEU A 92 -14.65 5.06 -6.59
CA LEU A 92 -15.11 6.01 -7.62
C LEU A 92 -14.89 5.47 -9.05
N LEU A 93 -13.76 4.81 -9.32
CA LEU A 93 -13.50 4.17 -10.62
C LEU A 93 -14.48 3.02 -10.88
N ARG A 94 -14.77 2.21 -9.86
CA ARG A 94 -15.79 1.17 -9.95
C ARG A 94 -17.18 1.75 -10.15
N HIS A 95 -17.54 2.83 -9.43
CA HIS A 95 -18.81 3.50 -9.58
C HIS A 95 -18.99 4.07 -11.01
N HIS A 96 -17.95 4.73 -11.54
CA HIS A 96 -17.94 5.20 -12.92
C HIS A 96 -18.15 4.02 -13.92
N ARG A 97 -17.42 2.93 -13.77
CA ARG A 97 -17.57 1.75 -14.63
C ARG A 97 -18.99 1.19 -14.64
N GLU A 98 -19.62 1.07 -13.48
CA GLU A 98 -20.94 0.43 -13.34
C GLU A 98 -22.11 1.36 -13.65
N LYS A 99 -21.96 2.66 -13.44
CA LYS A 99 -23.03 3.66 -13.55
C LYS A 99 -22.81 4.70 -14.65
N GLY A 100 -21.63 4.77 -15.27
CA GLY A 100 -21.31 5.80 -16.27
C GLY A 100 -21.18 7.22 -15.69
N ASP A 101 -21.07 7.37 -14.36
CA ASP A 101 -21.10 8.67 -13.70
C ASP A 101 -19.78 9.43 -13.89
N ALA A 102 -19.86 10.59 -14.59
CA ALA A 102 -18.71 11.42 -14.90
C ALA A 102 -18.13 12.13 -13.65
N ALA A 103 -18.95 12.42 -12.64
CA ALA A 103 -18.47 13.06 -11.41
C ALA A 103 -17.57 12.12 -10.63
N SER A 104 -17.89 10.82 -10.59
CA SER A 104 -17.03 9.78 -10.01
C SER A 104 -15.66 9.71 -10.68
N LEU A 105 -15.63 9.71 -12.03
CA LEU A 105 -14.36 9.68 -12.76
C LEU A 105 -13.52 10.93 -12.44
N LYS A 106 -14.12 12.12 -12.52
CA LYS A 106 -13.43 13.38 -12.23
C LYS A 106 -12.85 13.44 -10.81
N ALA A 107 -13.61 12.96 -9.82
CA ALA A 107 -13.15 12.90 -8.44
C ALA A 107 -12.02 11.87 -8.25
N ALA A 108 -12.11 10.70 -8.89
CA ALA A 108 -11.05 9.71 -8.90
C ALA A 108 -9.75 10.26 -9.52
N GLU A 109 -9.86 10.92 -10.67
CA GLU A 109 -8.72 11.56 -11.35
C GLU A 109 -8.02 12.58 -10.46
N LYS A 110 -8.78 13.43 -9.75
CA LYS A 110 -8.23 14.40 -8.80
C LYS A 110 -7.46 13.70 -7.65
N GLY A 111 -7.97 12.58 -7.15
CA GLY A 111 -7.29 11.77 -6.14
C GLY A 111 -6.00 11.11 -6.67
N ILE A 112 -6.02 10.61 -7.90
CA ILE A 112 -4.84 10.04 -8.58
C ILE A 112 -3.78 11.13 -8.77
N ASP A 113 -4.17 12.31 -9.24
CA ASP A 113 -3.24 13.43 -9.46
C ASP A 113 -2.60 13.90 -8.14
N TRP A 114 -3.36 13.85 -7.02
CA TRP A 114 -2.81 14.10 -5.69
C TRP A 114 -1.75 13.04 -5.31
N LEU A 115 -2.01 11.74 -5.50
CA LEU A 115 -1.03 10.69 -5.24
C LEU A 115 0.24 10.87 -6.07
N LEU A 116 0.10 11.24 -7.35
CA LEU A 116 1.22 11.49 -8.24
C LEU A 116 2.04 12.72 -7.82
N SER A 117 1.38 13.79 -7.38
CA SER A 117 2.04 15.04 -6.96
C SER A 117 2.72 14.94 -5.60
N THR A 118 2.29 14.03 -4.74
CA THR A 118 2.84 13.81 -3.39
C THR A 118 3.90 12.71 -3.32
N GLN A 119 4.20 12.05 -4.43
CA GLN A 119 5.32 11.12 -4.50
C GLN A 119 6.63 11.87 -4.27
N LEU A 120 7.43 11.41 -3.31
CA LEU A 120 8.75 11.96 -3.03
C LEU A 120 9.70 11.73 -4.22
N SER A 121 10.73 12.55 -4.34
CA SER A 121 11.71 12.44 -5.43
C SER A 121 12.40 11.07 -5.50
N ASN A 122 12.54 10.41 -4.33
CA ASN A 122 13.08 9.05 -4.21
C ASN A 122 12.07 7.94 -4.52
N GLY A 123 10.81 8.27 -4.87
CA GLY A 123 9.76 7.32 -5.23
C GLY A 123 8.84 6.90 -4.10
N GLY A 124 9.14 7.24 -2.86
CA GLY A 124 8.31 6.91 -1.69
C GLY A 124 7.10 7.83 -1.50
N TRP A 125 6.26 7.51 -0.52
CA TRP A 125 5.18 8.36 -0.04
C TRP A 125 5.23 8.49 1.48
N ALA A 126 4.99 9.71 1.95
CA ALA A 126 4.78 9.97 3.36
C ALA A 126 3.36 9.59 3.79
N GLN A 127 3.16 9.25 5.06
CA GLN A 127 1.84 8.92 5.62
C GLN A 127 0.86 10.10 5.51
N PHE A 128 1.35 11.32 5.80
CA PHE A 128 0.64 12.59 5.65
C PHE A 128 1.53 13.59 4.90
N PRO A 129 1.47 13.62 3.55
CA PRO A 129 2.43 14.35 2.72
C PRO A 129 2.49 15.86 2.95
N HIS A 130 1.40 16.48 3.41
CA HIS A 130 1.34 17.92 3.65
C HIS A 130 1.77 18.35 5.04
N ARG A 131 2.03 17.42 5.96
CA ARG A 131 2.59 17.73 7.27
C ARG A 131 4.09 17.98 7.17
N THR A 132 4.60 18.84 8.06
CA THR A 132 6.01 19.26 8.04
C THR A 132 6.84 18.65 9.17
N LYS A 133 6.20 18.05 10.19
CA LYS A 133 6.87 17.52 11.40
C LYS A 133 6.29 16.16 11.77
N GLY A 134 7.07 15.37 12.52
CA GLY A 134 6.67 14.09 13.07
C GLY A 134 6.95 12.91 12.13
N TYR A 135 6.85 11.69 12.67
CA TYR A 135 7.17 10.44 11.97
C TYR A 135 6.32 10.21 10.71
N TRP A 136 5.12 10.78 10.67
CA TRP A 136 4.20 10.68 9.53
C TRP A 136 4.65 11.43 8.27
N THR A 137 5.75 12.21 8.35
CA THR A 137 6.39 12.83 7.19
C THR A 137 7.41 11.91 6.51
N GLN A 138 7.70 10.76 7.11
CA GLN A 138 8.66 9.78 6.64
C GLN A 138 8.03 8.83 5.60
N ILE A 139 8.86 8.12 4.83
CA ILE A 139 8.38 7.04 3.96
C ILE A 139 7.72 5.98 4.85
N THR A 140 6.47 5.62 4.54
CA THR A 140 5.68 4.76 5.41
C THR A 140 5.27 3.45 4.75
N PHE A 141 5.58 2.34 5.44
CA PHE A 141 5.05 1.02 5.13
C PHE A 141 3.94 0.62 6.11
N ASN A 142 3.73 1.42 7.18
CA ASN A 142 2.72 1.16 8.19
C ASN A 142 1.32 1.01 7.56
N ASP A 143 0.52 0.10 8.12
CA ASP A 143 -0.88 -0.16 7.73
C ASP A 143 -1.08 -0.36 6.22
N ASN A 144 -0.09 -0.93 5.55
CA ASN A 144 -0.08 -1.16 4.10
C ASN A 144 -0.13 0.12 3.24
N ALA A 145 0.12 1.29 3.79
CA ALA A 145 -0.10 2.56 3.13
C ALA A 145 0.58 2.61 1.75
N MET A 146 1.91 2.44 1.70
CA MET A 146 2.65 2.47 0.42
C MET A 146 2.30 1.29 -0.49
N ARG A 147 2.06 0.08 0.06
CA ARG A 147 1.61 -1.07 -0.72
C ARG A 147 0.31 -0.77 -1.46
N ASN A 148 -0.69 -0.20 -0.77
CA ASN A 148 -1.98 0.12 -1.37
C ASN A 148 -1.85 1.14 -2.51
N VAL A 149 -0.94 2.13 -2.36
CA VAL A 149 -0.64 3.08 -3.44
C VAL A 149 0.01 2.36 -4.62
N LEU A 150 1.01 1.51 -4.40
CA LEU A 150 1.69 0.77 -5.47
C LEU A 150 0.74 -0.17 -6.21
N GLU A 151 -0.13 -0.89 -5.51
CA GLU A 151 -1.16 -1.73 -6.11
C GLU A 151 -2.15 -0.90 -6.95
N LEU A 152 -2.59 0.25 -6.44
CA LEU A 152 -3.46 1.16 -7.19
C LEU A 152 -2.76 1.71 -8.45
N MET A 153 -1.51 2.16 -8.34
CA MET A 153 -0.73 2.67 -9.48
C MET A 153 -0.56 1.59 -10.57
N ARG A 154 -0.29 0.34 -10.17
CA ARG A 154 -0.21 -0.79 -11.09
C ARG A 154 -1.55 -1.03 -11.79
N ASP A 155 -2.62 -1.16 -11.02
CA ASP A 155 -3.94 -1.52 -11.54
C ASP A 155 -4.46 -0.45 -12.53
N ILE A 156 -4.19 0.84 -12.23
CA ILE A 156 -4.48 1.95 -13.15
C ILE A 156 -3.59 1.87 -14.40
N ALA A 157 -2.29 1.67 -14.25
CA ALA A 157 -1.35 1.58 -15.36
C ALA A 157 -1.72 0.45 -16.32
N ASP A 158 -2.18 -0.68 -15.79
CA ASP A 158 -2.60 -1.86 -16.54
C ASP A 158 -4.04 -1.73 -17.09
N GLY A 159 -4.84 -0.77 -16.62
CA GLY A 159 -6.22 -0.57 -17.00
C GLY A 159 -7.15 -1.67 -16.46
N VAL A 160 -6.81 -2.25 -15.31
CA VAL A 160 -7.58 -3.33 -14.69
C VAL A 160 -8.98 -2.86 -14.34
N ASP A 161 -9.98 -3.72 -14.57
CA ASP A 161 -11.38 -3.50 -14.20
C ASP A 161 -11.96 -2.13 -14.67
N GLY A 162 -11.58 -1.66 -15.86
CA GLY A 162 -12.08 -0.41 -16.45
C GLY A 162 -11.33 0.85 -15.94
N MET A 163 -10.20 0.68 -15.25
CA MET A 163 -9.36 1.81 -14.81
C MET A 163 -8.65 2.54 -15.96
N ASP A 164 -8.73 2.01 -17.19
CA ASP A 164 -8.30 2.69 -18.41
C ASP A 164 -9.11 3.97 -18.72
N ALA A 165 -10.29 4.11 -18.12
CA ALA A 165 -11.13 5.32 -18.24
C ALA A 165 -10.39 6.62 -17.83
N VAL A 166 -9.35 6.55 -16.97
CA VAL A 166 -8.55 7.75 -16.58
C VAL A 166 -7.64 8.29 -17.70
N GLY A 167 -7.63 7.65 -18.87
CA GLY A 167 -6.89 8.08 -20.04
C GLY A 167 -5.41 7.64 -20.07
N ALA A 168 -4.86 7.58 -21.29
CA ALA A 168 -3.53 7.03 -21.52
C ALA A 168 -2.39 7.81 -20.84
N GLU A 169 -2.47 9.15 -20.81
CA GLU A 169 -1.44 9.99 -20.18
C GLU A 169 -1.34 9.73 -18.66
N ARG A 170 -2.49 9.69 -17.96
CA ARG A 170 -2.51 9.45 -16.51
C ARG A 170 -2.04 8.03 -16.19
N ARG A 171 -2.44 7.04 -16.99
CA ARG A 171 -1.93 5.66 -16.89
C ARG A 171 -0.40 5.59 -17.04
N ALA A 172 0.17 6.32 -18.00
CA ALA A 172 1.62 6.39 -18.17
C ALA A 172 2.32 7.07 -16.96
N LYS A 173 1.71 8.10 -16.36
CA LYS A 173 2.21 8.70 -15.11
C LYS A 173 2.17 7.70 -13.96
N CYS A 174 1.09 6.93 -13.79
CA CYS A 174 0.97 5.88 -12.78
C CYS A 174 2.02 4.78 -12.98
N ARG A 175 2.32 4.38 -14.23
CA ARG A 175 3.39 3.42 -14.54
C ARG A 175 4.74 3.91 -14.02
N ARG A 176 5.12 5.14 -14.35
CA ARG A 176 6.38 5.74 -13.86
C ARG A 176 6.42 5.89 -12.34
N ALA A 177 5.29 6.22 -11.72
CA ALA A 177 5.19 6.32 -10.26
C ALA A 177 5.36 4.95 -9.60
N LEU A 178 4.76 3.89 -10.17
CA LEU A 178 4.97 2.51 -9.73
C LEU A 178 6.44 2.09 -9.79
N GLU A 179 7.10 2.32 -10.93
CA GLU A 179 8.51 1.96 -11.13
C GLU A 179 9.42 2.65 -10.11
N LYS A 180 9.26 3.96 -9.89
CA LYS A 180 9.98 4.70 -8.85
C LYS A 180 9.66 4.20 -7.45
N GLY A 181 8.41 3.85 -7.19
CA GLY A 181 7.99 3.32 -5.91
C GLY A 181 8.58 1.95 -5.60
N ILE A 182 8.68 1.07 -6.59
CA ILE A 182 9.38 -0.22 -6.46
C ILE A 182 10.87 0.00 -6.18
N ASP A 183 11.54 0.91 -6.92
CA ASP A 183 12.94 1.27 -6.65
C ASP A 183 13.12 1.76 -5.20
N CYS A 184 12.24 2.64 -4.74
CA CYS A 184 12.25 3.10 -3.34
C CYS A 184 12.11 1.94 -2.35
N VAL A 185 11.20 1.01 -2.58
CA VAL A 185 11.03 -0.20 -1.76
C VAL A 185 12.33 -1.00 -1.69
N LEU A 186 12.97 -1.26 -2.83
CA LEU A 186 14.23 -2.02 -2.88
C LEU A 186 15.37 -1.31 -2.14
N ARG A 187 15.46 0.01 -2.24
CA ARG A 187 16.48 0.84 -1.57
C ARG A 187 16.23 0.98 -0.08
N CYS A 188 14.99 0.97 0.38
CA CYS A 188 14.63 0.94 1.80
C CYS A 188 14.90 -0.42 2.45
N GLN A 189 15.05 -1.50 1.69
CA GLN A 189 15.26 -2.83 2.26
C GLN A 189 16.56 -2.88 3.08
N ILE A 190 16.44 -3.25 4.36
CA ILE A 190 17.55 -3.32 5.29
C ILE A 190 18.51 -4.42 4.84
N ARG A 191 19.81 -4.09 4.81
CA ARG A 191 20.86 -5.05 4.43
C ARG A 191 21.74 -5.37 5.64
N VAL A 192 22.00 -6.65 5.84
CA VAL A 192 22.94 -7.15 6.84
C VAL A 192 24.09 -7.85 6.10
N ASN A 193 25.31 -7.38 6.28
CA ASN A 193 26.49 -7.85 5.55
C ASN A 193 26.28 -7.86 4.02
N GLY A 194 25.67 -6.79 3.49
CA GLY A 194 25.37 -6.63 2.08
C GLY A 194 24.17 -7.43 1.56
N LYS A 195 23.61 -8.36 2.33
CA LYS A 195 22.48 -9.21 1.95
C LYS A 195 21.14 -8.53 2.30
N PRO A 196 20.16 -8.53 1.40
CA PRO A 196 18.84 -7.98 1.69
C PRO A 196 18.12 -8.81 2.75
N THR A 197 17.33 -8.14 3.59
CA THR A 197 16.52 -8.77 4.64
C THR A 197 15.06 -8.30 4.52
N VAL A 198 14.56 -7.51 5.46
CA VAL A 198 13.20 -6.97 5.51
C VAL A 198 13.23 -5.45 5.72
N TRP A 199 12.09 -4.84 5.93
CA TRP A 199 11.91 -3.39 6.05
C TRP A 199 11.55 -2.98 7.47
N CYS A 200 11.78 -1.71 7.79
CA CYS A 200 11.20 -1.03 8.93
C CYS A 200 9.78 -0.57 8.62
N GLN A 201 9.03 -0.22 9.64
CA GLN A 201 7.69 0.36 9.53
C GLN A 201 7.71 1.73 8.85
N GLN A 202 8.71 2.56 9.17
CA GLN A 202 9.03 3.81 8.48
C GLN A 202 10.50 3.87 8.11
N HIS A 203 10.79 4.62 7.05
CA HIS A 203 12.14 4.94 6.61
C HIS A 203 12.30 6.45 6.45
N ASP A 204 13.44 6.95 6.88
CA ASP A 204 13.77 8.36 6.75
C ASP A 204 13.68 8.80 5.29
N ARG A 205 12.98 9.90 5.04
CA ARG A 205 12.65 10.37 3.69
C ARG A 205 13.84 10.86 2.87
N GLU A 206 14.96 11.16 3.52
CA GLU A 206 16.19 11.65 2.84
C GLU A 206 17.20 10.51 2.70
N THR A 207 17.47 9.79 3.79
CA THR A 207 18.52 8.77 3.86
C THR A 207 18.06 7.36 3.52
N LEU A 208 16.74 7.11 3.48
CA LEU A 208 16.09 5.81 3.32
C LEU A 208 16.41 4.80 4.44
N LYS A 209 17.07 5.25 5.51
CA LYS A 209 17.40 4.39 6.66
C LYS A 209 16.16 4.12 7.51
N PRO A 210 16.11 2.97 8.22
CA PRO A 210 15.07 2.72 9.21
C PRO A 210 14.93 3.86 10.20
N THR A 211 13.68 4.27 10.48
CA THR A 211 13.39 5.30 11.49
C THR A 211 12.20 4.90 12.34
N GLY A 212 12.04 5.51 13.51
CA GLY A 212 10.94 5.21 14.43
C GLY A 212 9.61 5.85 13.99
N GLY A 213 8.53 5.31 14.54
CA GLY A 213 7.20 5.88 14.49
C GLY A 213 6.80 6.50 15.82
N ARG A 214 5.79 5.93 16.49
CA ARG A 214 5.42 6.30 17.86
C ARG A 214 6.53 5.90 18.84
N ALA A 215 6.53 6.45 20.04
CA ALA A 215 7.59 6.22 21.04
C ALA A 215 7.97 4.73 21.22
N TYR A 216 6.99 3.83 21.15
CA TYR A 216 7.18 2.37 21.25
C TYR A 216 7.44 1.65 19.91
N GLU A 217 7.54 2.38 18.82
CA GLU A 217 7.82 1.86 17.46
C GLU A 217 9.22 2.31 17.02
N LEU A 218 10.23 1.69 17.61
CA LEU A 218 11.62 2.04 17.33
C LEU A 218 12.04 1.57 15.92
N ALA A 219 13.10 2.17 15.39
CA ALA A 219 13.74 1.69 14.17
C ALA A 219 14.12 0.22 14.31
N SER A 220 13.63 -0.64 13.41
CA SER A 220 13.68 -2.10 13.59
C SER A 220 13.49 -2.85 12.28
N PHE A 221 13.79 -4.16 12.27
CA PHE A 221 13.18 -5.06 11.30
C PHE A 221 11.72 -5.28 11.70
N CYS A 222 10.78 -4.97 10.81
CA CYS A 222 9.35 -5.07 11.10
C CYS A 222 8.70 -6.22 10.32
N SER A 223 8.21 -7.25 11.00
CA SER A 223 7.70 -8.46 10.36
C SER A 223 6.37 -8.24 9.63
N GLN A 224 5.46 -7.45 10.20
CA GLN A 224 4.10 -7.31 9.68
C GLN A 224 4.08 -6.55 8.35
N GLU A 225 4.69 -5.38 8.32
CA GLU A 225 4.79 -4.51 7.15
C GLU A 225 5.64 -5.16 6.06
N SER A 226 6.73 -5.83 6.44
CA SER A 226 7.58 -6.57 5.49
C SER A 226 6.86 -7.74 4.84
N ALA A 227 5.98 -8.43 5.57
CA ALA A 227 5.18 -9.50 4.99
C ALA A 227 4.26 -8.97 3.88
N ASP A 228 3.67 -7.79 4.08
CA ASP A 228 2.78 -7.18 3.10
C ASP A 228 3.56 -6.68 1.87
N ILE A 229 4.76 -6.10 2.08
CA ILE A 229 5.64 -5.64 0.98
C ILE A 229 6.11 -6.82 0.14
N VAL A 230 6.68 -7.86 0.74
CA VAL A 230 7.21 -9.00 -0.02
C VAL A 230 6.11 -9.75 -0.76
N GLN A 231 4.90 -9.83 -0.19
CA GLN A 231 3.75 -10.38 -0.89
C GLN A 231 3.34 -9.53 -2.11
N PHE A 232 3.41 -8.21 -2.03
CA PHE A 232 3.23 -7.33 -3.18
C PHE A 232 4.29 -7.59 -4.25
N LEU A 233 5.57 -7.61 -3.89
CA LEU A 233 6.66 -7.88 -4.85
C LEU A 233 6.48 -9.22 -5.56
N MET A 234 5.98 -10.25 -4.89
CA MET A 234 5.66 -11.56 -5.49
C MET A 234 4.50 -11.50 -6.50
N THR A 235 3.72 -10.42 -6.55
CA THR A 235 2.63 -10.25 -7.53
C THR A 235 3.09 -9.58 -8.82
N LEU A 236 4.32 -9.06 -8.87
CA LEU A 236 4.85 -8.43 -10.07
C LEU A 236 5.11 -9.47 -11.15
N ASP A 237 4.68 -9.17 -12.36
CA ASP A 237 4.98 -10.00 -13.53
C ASP A 237 6.42 -9.72 -14.00
N ASN A 238 7.13 -10.78 -14.41
CA ASN A 238 8.51 -10.71 -14.88
C ASN A 238 9.42 -9.85 -13.96
N PRO A 239 9.54 -10.18 -12.66
CA PRO A 239 10.31 -9.40 -11.72
C PRO A 239 11.78 -9.32 -12.14
N SER A 240 12.40 -8.14 -11.96
CA SER A 240 13.83 -7.99 -12.21
C SER A 240 14.67 -8.85 -11.26
N PRO A 241 15.95 -9.12 -11.59
CA PRO A 241 16.85 -9.84 -10.68
C PRO A 241 16.94 -9.22 -9.29
N GLU A 242 16.87 -7.88 -9.18
CA GLU A 242 16.90 -7.15 -7.91
C GLU A 242 15.62 -7.40 -7.09
N VAL A 243 14.45 -7.40 -7.74
CA VAL A 243 13.18 -7.75 -7.10
C VAL A 243 13.20 -9.20 -6.62
N ALA A 244 13.69 -10.12 -7.44
CA ALA A 244 13.83 -11.52 -7.07
C ALA A 244 14.76 -11.71 -5.85
N ALA A 245 15.93 -11.09 -5.86
CA ALA A 245 16.87 -11.12 -4.73
C ALA A 245 16.29 -10.50 -3.46
N SER A 246 15.49 -9.43 -3.61
CA SER A 246 14.77 -8.79 -2.50
C SER A 246 13.75 -9.75 -1.85
N ILE A 247 12.96 -10.45 -2.67
CA ILE A 247 12.00 -11.46 -2.21
C ILE A 247 12.72 -12.59 -1.47
N GLU A 248 13.76 -13.15 -2.06
CA GLU A 248 14.53 -14.25 -1.49
C GLU A 248 15.17 -13.88 -0.14
N GLY A 249 15.75 -12.67 -0.05
CA GLY A 249 16.33 -12.16 1.18
C GLY A 249 15.29 -12.03 2.30
N ALA A 250 14.11 -11.49 1.97
CA ALA A 250 13.01 -11.38 2.94
C ALA A 250 12.51 -12.77 3.38
N VAL A 251 12.35 -13.71 2.46
CA VAL A 251 11.94 -15.09 2.79
C VAL A 251 12.93 -15.79 3.70
N LEU A 252 14.24 -15.63 3.45
CA LEU A 252 15.28 -16.18 4.32
C LEU A 252 15.20 -15.58 5.73
N TRP A 253 14.97 -14.27 5.82
CA TRP A 253 14.78 -13.61 7.11
C TRP A 253 13.55 -14.17 7.85
N PHE A 254 12.39 -14.32 7.18
CA PHE A 254 11.20 -14.91 7.78
C PHE A 254 11.43 -16.35 8.25
N LYS A 255 12.14 -17.18 7.48
CA LYS A 255 12.49 -18.54 7.90
C LYS A 255 13.34 -18.55 9.17
N LYS A 256 14.34 -17.65 9.25
CA LYS A 256 15.31 -17.58 10.34
C LYS A 256 14.72 -17.04 11.64
N THR A 257 13.77 -16.10 11.56
CA THR A 257 13.24 -15.36 12.71
C THR A 257 11.90 -15.88 13.24
N ARG A 258 11.44 -17.01 12.69
CA ARG A 258 10.22 -17.66 13.16
C ARG A 258 10.38 -18.12 14.60
N LEU A 259 9.40 -17.75 15.45
CA LEU A 259 9.36 -18.16 16.84
C LEU A 259 8.91 -19.63 16.99
N PRO A 260 9.20 -20.29 18.13
CA PRO A 260 8.81 -21.69 18.36
C PRO A 260 7.29 -21.95 18.24
N ASP A 261 6.44 -20.97 18.57
CA ASP A 261 4.98 -21.05 18.43
C ASP A 261 4.49 -20.82 16.98
N GLY A 262 5.40 -20.64 16.05
CA GLY A 262 5.09 -20.45 14.63
C GLY A 262 4.76 -19.02 14.21
N LYS A 263 4.80 -18.07 15.14
CA LYS A 263 4.56 -16.64 14.89
C LYS A 263 5.87 -15.88 14.67
N TRP A 264 5.75 -14.59 14.47
CA TRP A 264 6.84 -13.60 14.46
C TRP A 264 6.49 -12.47 15.42
N ALA A 265 7.50 -11.99 16.19
CA ALA A 265 7.37 -10.72 16.85
C ALA A 265 7.21 -9.61 15.80
N ARG A 266 6.52 -8.51 16.14
CA ARG A 266 6.37 -7.39 15.21
C ARG A 266 7.70 -6.71 14.93
N PHE A 267 8.53 -6.50 15.98
CA PHE A 267 9.79 -5.79 15.91
C PHE A 267 10.96 -6.65 16.35
N TYR A 268 12.06 -6.55 15.61
CA TYR A 268 13.37 -7.12 15.94
C TYR A 268 14.42 -6.02 15.87
N ASP A 269 15.33 -5.98 16.84
CA ASP A 269 16.39 -4.98 16.88
C ASP A 269 17.36 -5.11 15.68
N LEU A 270 17.94 -3.97 15.28
CA LEU A 270 18.79 -3.89 14.08
C LEU A 270 20.20 -4.47 14.26
N VAL A 271 20.62 -4.82 15.49
CA VAL A 271 21.96 -5.30 15.82
C VAL A 271 21.99 -6.84 15.88
N GLU A 272 21.18 -7.41 16.76
CA GLU A 272 21.16 -8.85 17.00
C GLU A 272 20.04 -9.59 16.28
N CYS A 273 19.08 -8.84 15.71
CA CYS A 273 17.86 -9.38 15.12
C CYS A 273 17.05 -10.22 16.12
N LYS A 274 16.98 -9.77 17.38
CA LYS A 274 16.18 -10.39 18.44
C LYS A 274 14.88 -9.61 18.64
N PRO A 275 13.77 -10.28 19.01
CA PRO A 275 12.52 -9.62 19.37
C PRO A 275 12.72 -8.58 20.46
N PHE A 276 11.98 -7.50 20.40
CA PHE A 276 11.84 -6.54 21.50
C PHE A 276 10.42 -6.01 21.60
N PHE A 277 10.10 -5.51 22.78
CA PHE A 277 8.84 -4.91 23.15
C PHE A 277 9.14 -3.55 23.79
N CYS A 278 8.21 -2.60 23.73
CA CYS A 278 8.51 -1.25 24.17
C CYS A 278 7.26 -0.58 24.72
N ASP A 279 7.41 0.15 25.83
CA ASP A 279 6.40 1.05 26.35
C ASP A 279 6.49 2.45 25.71
N ARG A 280 5.66 3.37 26.19
CA ARG A 280 5.67 4.77 25.75
C ARG A 280 6.91 5.54 26.17
N ASP A 281 7.75 4.96 27.04
CA ASP A 281 9.05 5.49 27.46
C ASP A 281 10.13 5.37 26.37
N GLY A 282 9.89 4.56 25.34
CA GLY A 282 10.85 4.33 24.26
C GLY A 282 12.00 3.39 24.63
N ILE A 283 11.91 2.68 25.77
CA ILE A 283 12.98 1.79 26.25
C ILE A 283 12.65 0.35 25.83
N PRO A 284 13.47 -0.29 24.97
CA PRO A 284 13.20 -1.65 24.51
C PRO A 284 13.41 -2.69 25.62
N LYS A 285 12.49 -3.65 25.73
CA LYS A 285 12.50 -4.79 26.63
C LYS A 285 12.61 -6.08 25.81
N ARG A 286 13.15 -7.14 26.43
CA ARG A 286 13.32 -8.44 25.76
C ARG A 286 12.13 -9.38 25.96
N ASP A 287 11.35 -9.18 27.01
CA ASP A 287 10.14 -9.96 27.28
C ASP A 287 8.90 -9.04 27.31
N ILE A 288 7.80 -9.51 26.74
CA ILE A 288 6.53 -8.76 26.73
C ILE A 288 5.94 -8.57 28.13
N SER A 289 6.33 -9.39 29.10
CA SER A 289 5.92 -9.26 30.50
C SER A 289 6.55 -8.06 31.21
N GLU A 290 7.64 -7.51 30.63
CA GLU A 290 8.36 -6.35 31.18
C GLU A 290 7.72 -5.01 30.78
N ILE A 291 6.74 -5.01 29.87
CA ILE A 291 6.02 -3.80 29.45
C ILE A 291 4.63 -3.72 30.11
N ASP A 292 4.09 -2.51 30.17
CA ASP A 292 2.79 -2.24 30.79
C ASP A 292 1.66 -3.09 30.19
N ARG A 293 0.72 -3.51 31.05
CA ARG A 293 -0.43 -4.33 30.63
C ARG A 293 -1.26 -3.65 29.54
N GLU A 294 -1.41 -2.34 29.60
CA GLU A 294 -2.12 -1.58 28.56
C GLU A 294 -1.44 -1.76 27.20
N ARG A 295 -0.10 -1.66 27.18
CA ARG A 295 0.67 -1.78 25.95
C ARG A 295 0.81 -3.22 25.49
N SER A 296 1.06 -4.17 26.38
CA SER A 296 1.21 -5.59 26.04
C SER A 296 -0.07 -6.20 25.45
N LYS A 297 -1.26 -5.72 25.85
CA LYS A 297 -2.56 -6.20 25.35
C LYS A 297 -3.17 -5.30 24.27
N GLY A 298 -2.85 -4.01 24.27
CA GLY A 298 -3.42 -2.99 23.38
C GLY A 298 -2.69 -2.82 22.06
N TYR A 299 -1.69 -3.67 21.76
CA TYR A 299 -0.91 -3.59 20.53
C TYR A 299 -0.61 -4.98 19.95
N ALA A 300 -0.55 -5.09 18.62
CA ALA A 300 -0.28 -6.35 17.93
C ALA A 300 1.23 -6.65 17.89
N TRP A 301 1.78 -7.13 19.01
CA TRP A 301 3.19 -7.46 19.15
C TRP A 301 3.62 -8.72 18.40
N PHE A 302 2.70 -9.61 18.09
CA PHE A 302 2.95 -10.84 17.34
C PHE A 302 2.00 -10.97 16.16
N GLY A 303 2.42 -11.70 15.14
CA GLY A 303 1.60 -11.96 13.97
C GLY A 303 1.99 -13.24 13.23
N THR A 304 1.13 -13.63 12.31
CA THR A 304 1.25 -14.86 11.52
C THR A 304 1.50 -14.63 10.03
N LYS A 305 1.53 -13.38 9.57
CA LYS A 305 1.67 -13.03 8.14
C LYS A 305 2.92 -13.64 7.48
N GLY A 306 3.98 -13.91 8.26
CA GLY A 306 5.17 -14.61 7.77
C GLY A 306 4.87 -16.01 7.24
N ALA A 307 3.87 -16.72 7.78
CA ALA A 307 3.45 -18.02 7.25
C ALA A 307 2.86 -17.89 5.83
N ASP A 308 2.08 -16.82 5.57
CA ASP A 308 1.55 -16.55 4.23
C ASP A 308 2.66 -16.21 3.23
N VAL A 309 3.68 -15.47 3.69
CA VAL A 309 4.89 -15.19 2.87
C VAL A 309 5.53 -16.51 2.44
N LEU A 310 5.81 -17.41 3.38
CA LEU A 310 6.46 -18.68 3.07
C LEU A 310 5.61 -19.55 2.13
N LYS A 311 4.29 -19.62 2.36
CA LYS A 311 3.35 -20.35 1.50
C LYS A 311 3.27 -19.79 0.08
N LYS A 312 3.22 -18.45 -0.05
CA LYS A 312 3.18 -17.78 -1.36
C LYS A 312 4.48 -17.91 -2.11
N TYR A 313 5.62 -17.86 -1.40
CA TYR A 313 6.94 -18.04 -2.01
C TYR A 313 7.09 -19.43 -2.67
N GLU A 314 6.59 -20.51 -2.06
CA GLU A 314 6.63 -21.84 -2.67
C GLU A 314 5.88 -21.93 -4.01
N LYS A 315 4.87 -21.07 -4.21
CA LYS A 315 4.18 -20.94 -5.50
C LYS A 315 4.92 -20.02 -6.46
N TRP A 316 5.46 -18.92 -5.94
CA TRP A 316 6.14 -17.90 -6.73
C TRP A 316 7.40 -18.45 -7.42
N ARG A 317 8.23 -19.19 -6.70
CA ARG A 317 9.48 -19.76 -7.25
C ARG A 317 9.28 -20.85 -8.34
N LYS A 318 8.03 -21.28 -8.58
CA LYS A 318 7.66 -22.26 -9.60
C LYS A 318 7.13 -21.63 -10.88
N ARG A 319 7.02 -20.29 -10.90
CA ARG A 319 6.61 -19.54 -12.09
C ARG A 319 7.80 -19.39 -13.05
#